data_93ba2c05f26c2cdedf2d56b9d65de32b
#
_entry.id   93ba2c05f26c2cdedf2d56b9d65de32b
#
_cell.length_a   1.000
_cell.length_b   1.000
_cell.length_c   1.000
_cell.angle_alpha   90.00
_cell.angle_beta   90.00
_cell.angle_gamma   90.00
#
_symmetry.space_group_name_H-M   'P 1'
#
loop_
_entity.id
_entity.type
_entity.pdbx_description
1 polymer ?
#
loop_
_entity_poly.entity_id
_entity_poly.type
_entity_poly.pdbx_seq_one_letter_code
_entity_poly.pdbx_strand_id
1 'polypeptide(L)'
;MERVKIIELPKIIDPRGNLSFFENSNQIPFDIKRTYWIYDVPGGETRGSHAFKESHEFIIALSGSFDLILNDGNKEVKYSLNRSYYGIYVPNLLWRSLENFSTNSLALTVSSISYDSSDYIKDFDEFKRIKNEAK
;
A
#
# COMPACT_ATOMS: atom_id res chain seq x y z
N MET A 1 -5.35 4.64 -12.70
CA MET A 1 -4.01 4.30 -12.12
C MET A 1 -2.94 5.36 -12.39
N GLU A 2 -3.30 6.49 -12.91
CA GLU A 2 -2.33 7.53 -13.28
C GLU A 2 -1.57 8.12 -12.08
N ARG A 3 -2.20 8.15 -10.91
CA ARG A 3 -1.57 8.73 -9.72
C ARG A 3 -0.78 7.72 -8.89
N VAL A 4 -0.86 6.44 -9.24
CA VAL A 4 -0.08 5.39 -8.57
C VAL A 4 1.39 5.56 -8.96
N LYS A 5 2.29 5.46 -7.98
CA LYS A 5 3.74 5.61 -8.23
C LYS A 5 4.53 4.53 -7.53
N ILE A 6 5.50 3.98 -8.24
CA ILE A 6 6.55 3.18 -7.62
C ILE A 6 7.57 4.18 -7.09
N ILE A 7 7.82 4.15 -5.79
CA ILE A 7 8.77 5.06 -5.15
C ILE A 7 9.97 4.27 -4.68
N GLU A 8 11.13 4.55 -5.26
CA GLU A 8 12.39 3.98 -4.79
C GLU A 8 12.93 4.86 -3.67
N LEU A 9 13.31 4.21 -2.58
CA LEU A 9 13.84 4.90 -1.40
C LEU A 9 15.34 5.06 -1.50
N PRO A 10 15.92 6.05 -0.81
CA PRO A 10 17.38 6.16 -0.72
C PRO A 10 17.97 4.89 -0.14
N LYS A 11 19.11 4.46 -0.70
CA LYS A 11 19.83 3.28 -0.24
C LYS A 11 21.23 3.69 0.17
N ILE A 12 21.57 3.43 1.42
CA ILE A 12 22.93 3.59 1.91
C ILE A 12 23.54 2.19 1.93
N ILE A 13 24.43 1.93 0.98
CA ILE A 13 25.05 0.62 0.81
C ILE A 13 26.27 0.53 1.69
N ASP A 14 26.37 -0.54 2.47
CA ASP A 14 27.46 -0.73 3.41
C ASP A 14 27.73 -2.25 3.55
N PRO A 15 29.01 -2.70 3.56
CA PRO A 15 29.30 -4.12 3.72
C PRO A 15 28.74 -4.73 5.00
N ARG A 16 28.46 -3.93 6.02
CA ARG A 16 27.87 -4.38 7.29
C ARG A 16 26.34 -4.47 7.22
N GLY A 17 25.72 -4.05 6.12
CA GLY A 17 24.27 -4.03 5.91
C GLY A 17 23.82 -2.70 5.33
N ASN A 18 22.77 -2.74 4.54
CA ASN A 18 22.24 -1.57 3.85
C ASN A 18 21.15 -0.90 4.67
N LEU A 19 20.99 0.41 4.47
CA LEU A 19 19.98 1.20 5.17
C LEU A 19 19.13 1.93 4.12
N SER A 20 17.81 1.90 4.30
CA SER A 20 16.87 2.73 3.54
C SER A 20 15.97 3.47 4.52
N PHE A 21 15.42 4.59 4.07
CA PHE A 21 14.59 5.43 4.93
C PHE A 21 13.58 6.21 4.10
N PHE A 22 12.55 6.69 4.77
CA PHE A 22 11.71 7.74 4.24
C PHE A 22 11.27 8.65 5.38
N GLU A 23 11.01 9.89 5.03
CA GLU A 23 10.64 10.92 5.98
C GLU A 23 9.34 11.59 5.54
N ASN A 24 8.69 12.17 6.51
CA ASN A 24 7.41 12.85 6.36
C ASN A 24 7.47 13.90 5.24
N SER A 25 6.55 13.81 4.27
CA SER A 25 6.45 14.75 3.14
C SER A 25 7.73 14.95 2.34
N ASN A 26 8.63 13.96 2.35
CA ASN A 26 9.88 14.03 1.60
C ASN A 26 9.90 12.95 0.52
N GLN A 27 10.32 11.72 0.85
CA GLN A 27 10.35 10.62 -0.12
C GLN A 27 8.95 10.18 -0.51
N ILE A 28 7.98 10.33 0.37
CA ILE A 28 6.57 10.04 0.10
C ILE A 28 5.77 11.35 0.07
N PRO A 29 4.70 11.44 -0.76
CA PRO A 29 4.06 12.73 -1.03
C PRO A 29 2.93 13.09 -0.05
N PHE A 30 3.10 12.80 1.26
CA PHE A 30 2.12 13.19 2.28
C PHE A 30 2.72 13.15 3.68
N ASP A 31 2.04 13.82 4.62
CA ASP A 31 2.35 13.72 6.04
C ASP A 31 1.84 12.40 6.59
N ILE A 32 2.70 11.68 7.31
CA ILE A 32 2.35 10.39 7.90
C ILE A 32 1.57 10.62 9.20
N LYS A 33 0.34 10.10 9.27
CA LYS A 33 -0.50 10.20 10.45
C LYS A 33 -0.71 8.83 11.10
N ARG A 34 -0.46 7.74 10.38
CA ARG A 34 -0.67 6.39 10.87
C ARG A 34 0.32 5.45 10.20
N THR A 35 0.83 4.49 11.00
CA THR A 35 1.68 3.42 10.48
C THR A 35 1.11 2.10 11.01
N TYR A 36 0.98 1.12 10.13
CA TYR A 36 0.56 -0.22 10.52
C TYR A 36 1.26 -1.27 9.66
N TRP A 37 1.24 -2.52 10.11
CA TRP A 37 1.87 -3.60 9.35
C TRP A 37 1.08 -4.89 9.50
N ILE A 38 1.15 -5.69 8.44
CA ILE A 38 0.49 -7.00 8.35
C ILE A 38 1.58 -8.06 8.38
N TYR A 39 1.41 -9.06 9.22
CA TYR A 39 2.40 -10.13 9.40
C TYR A 39 1.70 -11.43 9.73
N ASP A 40 2.43 -12.55 9.65
CA ASP A 40 1.92 -13.89 9.95
C ASP A 40 0.69 -14.25 9.10
N VAL A 41 0.68 -13.87 7.83
CA VAL A 41 -0.43 -14.19 6.93
C VAL A 41 -0.32 -15.65 6.52
N PRO A 42 -1.36 -16.48 6.76
CA PRO A 42 -1.35 -17.87 6.30
C PRO A 42 -1.29 -17.96 4.79
N GLY A 43 -0.67 -19.02 4.28
CA GLY A 43 -0.58 -19.23 2.84
C GLY A 43 -1.95 -19.26 2.18
N GLY A 44 -2.09 -18.56 1.05
CA GLY A 44 -3.32 -18.48 0.29
C GLY A 44 -4.32 -17.44 0.75
N GLU A 45 -4.05 -16.75 1.86
CA GLU A 45 -4.97 -15.72 2.37
C GLU A 45 -4.73 -14.37 1.70
N THR A 46 -5.83 -13.61 1.53
CA THR A 46 -5.83 -12.25 1.02
C THR A 46 -6.15 -11.29 2.17
N ARG A 47 -5.45 -10.17 2.23
CA ARG A 47 -5.66 -9.16 3.26
C ARG A 47 -5.94 -7.79 2.62
N GLY A 48 -6.66 -6.92 3.35
CA GLY A 48 -6.80 -5.52 3.00
C GLY A 48 -7.64 -5.24 1.76
N SER A 49 -8.64 -6.05 1.46
CA SER A 49 -9.55 -5.83 0.33
C SER A 49 -10.53 -4.72 0.66
N HIS A 50 -10.12 -3.47 0.38
CA HIS A 50 -10.95 -2.28 0.61
C HIS A 50 -10.38 -1.09 -0.16
N ALA A 51 -11.07 0.02 -0.08
CA ALA A 51 -10.59 1.30 -0.59
C ALA A 51 -10.77 2.36 0.50
N PHE A 52 -10.20 3.53 0.30
CA PHE A 52 -10.35 4.67 1.20
C PHE A 52 -10.98 5.85 0.45
N LYS A 53 -11.82 6.59 1.13
CA LYS A 53 -12.41 7.82 0.57
C LYS A 53 -11.37 8.94 0.51
N GLU A 54 -10.59 9.11 1.57
CA GLU A 54 -9.65 10.22 1.73
C GLU A 54 -8.20 9.79 1.88
N SER A 55 -7.93 8.65 2.52
CA SER A 55 -6.59 8.25 2.89
C SER A 55 -5.73 7.90 1.68
N HIS A 56 -4.50 8.40 1.69
CA HIS A 56 -3.44 7.99 0.79
C HIS A 56 -2.51 7.06 1.56
N GLU A 57 -1.91 6.10 0.88
CA GLU A 57 -1.02 5.13 1.52
C GLU A 57 0.27 4.94 0.76
N PHE A 58 1.30 4.52 1.47
CA PHE A 58 2.53 4.00 0.89
C PHE A 58 2.76 2.63 1.49
N ILE A 59 2.89 1.62 0.62
CA ILE A 59 2.97 0.20 1.02
C ILE A 59 4.31 -0.37 0.58
N ILE A 60 4.99 -1.06 1.50
CA ILE A 60 6.34 -1.57 1.28
C ILE A 60 6.49 -2.95 1.92
N ALA A 61 7.26 -3.84 1.27
CA ALA A 61 7.62 -5.14 1.84
C ALA A 61 8.91 -4.97 2.65
N LEU A 62 8.81 -4.83 3.97
CA LEU A 62 10.00 -4.73 4.82
C LEU A 62 10.73 -6.06 4.92
N SER A 63 10.02 -7.17 4.77
CA SER A 63 10.58 -8.51 4.79
C SER A 63 9.74 -9.39 3.88
N GLY A 64 10.36 -10.36 3.22
CA GLY A 64 9.67 -11.28 2.34
C GLY A 64 9.07 -10.60 1.12
N SER A 65 7.95 -11.13 0.65
CA SER A 65 7.30 -10.63 -0.56
C SER A 65 5.80 -10.82 -0.50
N PHE A 66 5.08 -10.00 -1.26
CA PHE A 66 3.66 -10.15 -1.49
C PHE A 66 3.28 -9.40 -2.77
N ASP A 67 2.07 -9.63 -3.25
CA ASP A 67 1.54 -8.91 -4.40
C ASP A 67 0.49 -7.92 -3.93
N LEU A 68 0.60 -6.69 -4.43
CA LEU A 68 -0.39 -5.65 -4.22
C LEU A 68 -1.24 -5.54 -5.49
N ILE A 69 -2.55 -5.74 -5.34
CA ILE A 69 -3.50 -5.67 -6.44
C ILE A 69 -4.26 -4.35 -6.32
N LEU A 70 -4.22 -3.54 -7.35
CA LEU A 70 -4.95 -2.27 -7.40
C LEU A 70 -6.01 -2.33 -8.50
N ASN A 71 -7.20 -1.82 -8.19
CA ASN A 71 -8.33 -1.84 -9.11
C ASN A 71 -9.02 -0.47 -9.07
N ASP A 72 -9.19 0.15 -10.24
CA ASP A 72 -9.82 1.47 -10.33
C ASP A 72 -11.33 1.39 -10.66
N GLY A 73 -11.89 0.18 -10.68
CA GLY A 73 -13.28 -0.06 -11.05
C GLY A 73 -13.42 -0.56 -12.49
N ASN A 74 -12.41 -0.37 -13.31
CA ASN A 74 -12.41 -0.81 -14.70
C ASN A 74 -11.29 -1.80 -15.00
N LYS A 75 -10.10 -1.55 -14.49
CA LYS A 75 -8.95 -2.41 -14.72
C LYS A 75 -8.22 -2.70 -13.43
N GLU A 76 -7.45 -3.75 -13.45
CA GLU A 76 -6.69 -4.25 -12.32
C GLU A 76 -5.21 -4.33 -12.69
N VAL A 77 -4.34 -3.90 -11.78
CA VAL A 77 -2.89 -3.95 -11.97
C VAL A 77 -2.27 -4.62 -10.75
N LYS A 78 -1.33 -5.52 -11.00
CA LYS A 78 -0.60 -6.22 -9.95
C LYS A 78 0.81 -5.67 -9.84
N TYR A 79 1.23 -5.38 -8.61
CA TYR A 79 2.61 -4.99 -8.29
C TYR A 79 3.20 -6.02 -7.34
N SER A 80 4.36 -6.59 -7.70
CA SER A 80 5.07 -7.52 -6.82
C SER A 80 6.03 -6.72 -5.95
N LEU A 81 5.86 -6.81 -4.63
CA LEU A 81 6.72 -6.13 -3.66
C LEU A 81 7.61 -7.17 -2.98
N ASN A 82 8.91 -7.05 -3.16
CA ASN A 82 9.87 -8.07 -2.69
C ASN A 82 11.20 -7.51 -2.18
N ARG A 83 11.30 -6.20 -1.97
CA ARG A 83 12.49 -5.55 -1.42
C ARG A 83 12.07 -4.37 -0.55
N SER A 84 12.87 -4.09 0.48
CA SER A 84 12.54 -3.03 1.43
C SER A 84 13.01 -1.63 1.01
N TYR A 85 13.53 -1.48 -0.20
CA TYR A 85 13.99 -0.17 -0.68
C TYR A 85 13.08 0.45 -1.73
N TYR A 86 11.91 -0.12 -1.98
CA TYR A 86 10.91 0.53 -2.82
C TYR A 86 9.51 0.12 -2.35
N GLY A 87 8.55 0.96 -2.65
CA GLY A 87 7.16 0.69 -2.34
C GLY A 87 6.24 1.36 -3.33
N ILE A 88 4.94 1.25 -3.07
CA ILE A 88 3.90 1.76 -3.96
C ILE A 88 3.12 2.85 -3.23
N TYR A 89 3.06 4.03 -3.84
CA TYR A 89 2.15 5.08 -3.41
C TYR A 89 0.77 4.79 -4.00
N VAL A 90 -0.22 4.65 -3.11
CA VAL A 90 -1.61 4.35 -3.47
C VAL A 90 -2.47 5.54 -3.09
N PRO A 91 -2.94 6.33 -4.06
CA PRO A 91 -3.85 7.43 -3.74
C PRO A 91 -5.21 6.92 -3.26
N ASN A 92 -6.03 7.83 -2.75
CA ASN A 92 -7.39 7.49 -2.34
C ASN A 92 -8.24 7.04 -3.53
N LEU A 93 -9.37 6.40 -3.23
CA LEU A 93 -10.33 5.92 -4.23
C LEU A 93 -9.73 4.91 -5.22
N LEU A 94 -8.96 3.98 -4.68
CA LEU A 94 -8.51 2.78 -5.38
C LEU A 94 -8.80 1.58 -4.49
N TRP A 95 -9.37 0.54 -5.09
CA TRP A 95 -9.57 -0.73 -4.40
C TRP A 95 -8.24 -1.45 -4.36
N ARG A 96 -7.86 -1.90 -3.19
CA ARG A 96 -6.58 -2.58 -3.02
C ARG A 96 -6.74 -3.85 -2.22
N SER A 97 -5.94 -4.84 -2.57
CA SER A 97 -5.81 -6.07 -1.80
C SER A 97 -4.37 -6.56 -1.86
N LEU A 98 -3.97 -7.31 -0.85
CA LEU A 98 -2.64 -7.87 -0.73
C LEU A 98 -2.78 -9.39 -0.68
N GLU A 99 -2.00 -10.09 -1.50
CA GLU A 99 -2.07 -11.53 -1.61
C GLU A 99 -0.71 -12.14 -1.91
N ASN A 100 -0.65 -13.45 -1.99
CA ASN A 100 0.56 -14.18 -2.34
C ASN A 100 1.73 -13.86 -1.41
N PHE A 101 1.46 -13.87 -0.10
CA PHE A 101 2.47 -13.58 0.92
C PHE A 101 3.47 -14.72 1.05
N SER A 102 4.76 -14.37 1.06
CA SER A 102 5.80 -15.34 1.36
C SER A 102 5.86 -15.62 2.87
N THR A 103 6.58 -16.67 3.24
CA THR A 103 6.91 -16.92 4.65
C THR A 103 7.69 -15.74 5.19
N ASN A 104 7.38 -15.32 6.43
CA ASN A 104 8.04 -14.20 7.12
C ASN A 104 7.90 -12.86 6.39
N SER A 105 6.84 -12.69 5.61
CA SER A 105 6.59 -11.41 4.96
C SER A 105 6.09 -10.38 5.98
N LEU A 106 6.46 -9.13 5.73
CA LEU A 106 6.04 -8.00 6.57
C LEU A 106 5.63 -6.86 5.64
N ALA A 107 4.33 -6.58 5.59
CA ALA A 107 3.79 -5.49 4.79
C ALA A 107 3.60 -4.27 5.68
N LEU A 108 4.45 -3.26 5.50
CA LEU A 108 4.35 -2.01 6.22
C LEU A 108 3.57 -1.00 5.40
N THR A 109 2.62 -0.33 6.03
CA THR A 109 1.83 0.73 5.38
C THR A 109 1.87 1.98 6.24
N VAL A 110 2.10 3.12 5.60
CA VAL A 110 1.92 4.43 6.24
C VAL A 110 0.77 5.15 5.54
N SER A 111 -0.02 5.90 6.31
CA SER A 111 -1.25 6.53 5.85
C SER A 111 -1.25 8.03 6.11
N SER A 112 -1.95 8.77 5.27
CA SER A 112 -2.03 10.23 5.33
C SER A 112 -3.03 10.74 6.37
N ILE A 113 -3.87 9.87 6.92
CA ILE A 113 -4.81 10.25 7.99
C ILE A 113 -4.72 9.23 9.12
N SER A 114 -5.17 9.65 10.30
CA SER A 114 -5.31 8.75 11.44
C SER A 114 -6.40 7.72 11.16
N TYR A 115 -6.43 6.62 11.93
CA TYR A 115 -7.46 5.60 11.75
C TYR A 115 -8.85 6.22 11.87
N ASP A 116 -9.68 5.96 10.87
CA ASP A 116 -11.07 6.41 10.83
C ASP A 116 -11.86 5.35 10.07
N SER A 117 -12.70 4.61 10.80
CA SER A 117 -13.47 3.53 10.19
C SER A 117 -14.44 4.04 9.10
N SER A 118 -14.89 5.28 9.19
CA SER A 118 -15.80 5.85 8.20
C SER A 118 -15.11 6.16 6.86
N ASP A 119 -13.79 6.16 6.83
CA ASP A 119 -13.02 6.37 5.60
C ASP A 119 -12.91 5.09 4.75
N TYR A 120 -13.18 3.94 5.33
CA TYR A 120 -13.08 2.65 4.64
C TYR A 120 -14.28 2.40 3.75
N ILE A 121 -14.03 1.92 2.54
CA ILE A 121 -15.04 1.37 1.64
C ILE A 121 -14.77 -0.12 1.56
N LYS A 122 -15.63 -0.94 2.15
CA LYS A 122 -15.39 -2.39 2.32
C LYS A 122 -16.15 -3.25 1.31
N ASP A 123 -17.07 -2.67 0.56
CA ASP A 123 -17.84 -3.36 -0.47
C ASP A 123 -17.42 -2.87 -1.85
N PHE A 124 -17.05 -3.79 -2.73
CA PHE A 124 -16.53 -3.44 -4.05
C PHE A 124 -17.58 -2.74 -4.91
N ASP A 125 -18.84 -3.15 -4.84
CA ASP A 125 -19.91 -2.50 -5.61
C ASP A 125 -20.14 -1.07 -5.12
N GLU A 126 -20.08 -0.84 -3.81
CA GLU A 126 -20.13 0.50 -3.24
C GLU A 126 -18.94 1.33 -3.69
N PHE A 127 -17.75 0.72 -3.71
CA PHE A 127 -16.55 1.39 -4.22
C PHE A 127 -16.75 1.88 -5.66
N LYS A 128 -17.26 1.02 -6.54
CA LYS A 128 -17.50 1.41 -7.93
C LYS A 128 -18.50 2.56 -8.04
N ARG A 129 -19.55 2.54 -7.22
CA ARG A 129 -20.54 3.61 -7.19
C ARG A 129 -19.91 4.94 -6.76
N ILE A 130 -19.17 4.92 -5.65
CA ILE A 130 -18.51 6.12 -5.13
C ILE A 130 -17.48 6.64 -6.12
N LYS A 131 -16.70 5.75 -6.73
CA LYS A 131 -15.70 6.10 -7.73
C LYS A 131 -16.33 6.81 -8.93
N ASN A 132 -17.45 6.31 -9.41
CA ASN A 132 -18.17 6.92 -10.54
C ASN A 132 -18.74 8.29 -10.19
N GLU A 133 -19.26 8.46 -8.99
CA GLU A 133 -19.78 9.75 -8.52
C GLU A 133 -18.69 10.81 -8.37
N ALA A 134 -17.46 10.39 -8.11
CA ALA A 134 -16.33 11.30 -7.90
C ALA A 134 -15.72 11.83 -9.21
N LYS A 135 -16.19 11.33 -10.35
CA LYS A 135 -15.69 11.76 -11.68
C LYS A 135 -16.27 13.10 -12.13
#